data_292fb9530cc5aa37ffc952c7c336d6af
#
_entry.id   292fb9530cc5aa37ffc952c7c336d6af
#
_cell.length_a   1.000
_cell.length_b   1.000
_cell.length_c   1.000
_cell.angle_alpha   90.00
_cell.angle_beta   90.00
_cell.angle_gamma   90.00
#
_symmetry.space_group_name_H-M   'P 1'
#
loop_
_entity.id
_entity.type
_entity.pdbx_description
1 polymer ?
#
loop_
_entity_poly.entity_id
_entity_poly.type
_entity_poly.pdbx_seq_one_letter_code
_entity_poly.pdbx_strand_id
1 'polypeptide(L)'
;MKNSRAAAPSPERAMTFHAPTGEPPIDIAPRDWADVVRILHEQVPNVEVWAFGSRAKRTAKPYSDLDLALITRQPLSLEQLAAITDTFATSDLPIRVDVVDWASTSAVFRKLIAHDRVVVQTAVAL
;
A
#
# COMPACT_ATOMS: atom_id res chain seq x y z
N MET A 1 10.75 7.65 28.55
CA MET A 1 11.22 7.44 28.19
C MET A 1 11.22 7.07 27.77
N LYS A 2 10.99 7.09 27.49
CA LYS A 2 11.25 6.84 26.87
C LYS A 2 11.43 6.58 26.27
N ASN A 3 11.35 6.56 25.89
CA ASN A 3 11.74 6.31 25.06
C ASN A 3 11.93 5.80 24.65
N SER A 4 11.61 5.49 25.05
CA SER A 4 12.00 4.95 24.55
C SER A 4 11.92 5.16 23.59
N ARG A 5 11.71 5.63 23.62
CA ARG A 5 11.96 5.72 22.61
C ARG A 5 12.76 5.06 22.10
N ALA A 6 12.36 4.35 22.61
CA ALA A 6 13.05 3.48 21.79
C ALA A 6 14.12 4.17 21.03
N ALA A 7 15.01 3.41 20.49
CA ALA A 7 16.03 4.00 19.66
C ALA A 7 15.39 4.82 18.54
N ALA A 8 15.86 6.02 18.34
CA ALA A 8 15.44 6.84 17.23
C ALA A 8 15.87 6.14 15.93
N PRO A 9 15.09 6.31 14.85
CA PRO A 9 15.51 5.79 13.56
C PRO A 9 16.80 6.45 13.12
N SER A 10 17.56 5.77 12.27
CA SER A 10 18.77 6.35 11.71
C SER A 10 18.43 7.58 10.89
N PRO A 11 19.36 8.53 10.74
CA PRO A 11 19.10 9.70 9.91
C PRO A 11 18.68 9.36 8.49
N GLU A 12 19.28 8.34 7.90
CA GLU A 12 18.91 7.90 6.55
C GLU A 12 17.47 7.47 6.48
N ARG A 13 17.03 6.70 7.46
CA ARG A 13 15.65 6.22 7.49
C ARG A 13 14.69 7.38 7.70
N ALA A 14 15.03 8.30 8.60
CA ALA A 14 14.18 9.45 8.87
C ALA A 14 14.03 10.34 7.64
N MET A 15 15.04 10.36 6.76
CA MET A 15 15.02 11.20 5.56
C MET A 15 14.34 10.53 4.38
N THR A 16 14.11 9.22 4.43
CA THR A 16 13.54 8.48 3.28
C THR A 16 12.03 8.39 3.29
N PHE A 17 11.40 8.74 4.41
CA PHE A 17 9.95 8.67 4.49
C PHE A 17 9.39 9.94 5.09
N HIS A 18 8.40 10.49 4.40
CA HIS A 18 7.61 11.62 4.87
C HIS A 18 6.14 11.24 4.73
N ALA A 19 5.35 11.56 5.77
CA ALA A 19 3.92 11.37 5.68
C ALA A 19 3.38 12.21 4.52
N PRO A 20 2.44 11.66 3.75
CA PRO A 20 1.85 12.41 2.65
C PRO A 20 1.06 13.60 3.15
N THR A 21 1.07 14.67 2.36
CA THR A 21 0.28 15.87 2.61
C THR A 21 -0.69 16.07 1.46
N GLY A 22 -1.75 16.84 1.71
CA GLY A 22 -2.75 17.11 0.69
C GLY A 22 -3.75 15.97 0.55
N GLU A 23 -4.52 16.03 -0.50
CA GLU A 23 -5.57 15.04 -0.73
C GLU A 23 -5.00 13.73 -1.22
N PRO A 24 -5.55 12.61 -0.72
CA PRO A 24 -5.16 11.31 -1.27
C PRO A 24 -5.53 11.19 -2.74
N PRO A 25 -4.75 10.43 -3.51
CA PRO A 25 -5.06 10.21 -4.94
C PRO A 25 -6.23 9.26 -5.17
N ILE A 26 -6.71 8.63 -4.11
CA ILE A 26 -7.82 7.68 -4.15
C ILE A 26 -8.86 8.07 -3.10
N ASP A 27 -9.98 7.39 -3.12
CA ASP A 27 -11.11 7.64 -2.22
C ASP A 27 -10.83 6.99 -0.86
N ILE A 28 -10.19 7.74 0.03
CA ILE A 28 -9.81 7.28 1.37
C ILE A 28 -9.63 8.50 2.27
N ALA A 29 -9.90 8.32 3.55
CA ALA A 29 -9.67 9.40 4.51
C ALA A 29 -8.18 9.73 4.61
N PRO A 30 -7.78 11.01 4.73
CA PRO A 30 -6.36 11.38 4.79
C PRO A 30 -5.56 10.66 5.86
N ARG A 31 -6.15 10.46 7.03
CA ARG A 31 -5.47 9.76 8.13
C ARG A 31 -5.21 8.30 7.78
N ASP A 32 -6.17 7.65 7.11
CA ASP A 32 -6.03 6.26 6.70
C ASP A 32 -5.03 6.14 5.55
N TRP A 33 -5.02 7.13 4.66
CA TRP A 33 -4.05 7.19 3.58
C TRP A 33 -2.61 7.23 4.12
N ALA A 34 -2.38 8.03 5.18
CA ALA A 34 -1.06 8.09 5.78
C ALA A 34 -0.60 6.73 6.29
N ASP A 35 -1.51 5.95 6.89
CA ASP A 35 -1.19 4.60 7.35
C ASP A 35 -0.89 3.66 6.20
N VAL A 36 -1.67 3.73 5.12
CA VAL A 36 -1.43 2.90 3.94
C VAL A 36 -0.05 3.18 3.35
N VAL A 37 0.28 4.46 3.18
CA VAL A 37 1.57 4.86 2.61
C VAL A 37 2.72 4.36 3.49
N ARG A 38 2.59 4.53 4.80
CA ARG A 38 3.63 4.09 5.74
C ARG A 38 3.83 2.58 5.68
N ILE A 39 2.75 1.81 5.69
CA ILE A 39 2.83 0.35 5.66
C ILE A 39 3.49 -0.13 4.36
N LEU A 40 3.07 0.43 3.23
CA LEU A 40 3.67 0.06 1.94
C LEU A 40 5.16 0.40 1.92
N HIS A 41 5.53 1.58 2.41
CA HIS A 41 6.92 1.99 2.44
C HIS A 41 7.76 1.06 3.33
N GLU A 42 7.21 0.63 4.45
CA GLU A 42 7.93 -0.26 5.38
C GLU A 42 8.04 -1.68 4.85
N GLN A 43 6.99 -2.17 4.21
CA GLN A 43 6.91 -3.59 3.82
C GLN A 43 7.49 -3.84 2.42
N VAL A 44 7.20 -2.97 1.47
CA VAL A 44 7.57 -3.19 0.06
C VAL A 44 8.07 -1.89 -0.60
N PRO A 45 9.14 -1.27 -0.06
CA PRO A 45 9.59 0.04 -0.58
C PRO A 45 10.07 -0.01 -2.03
N ASN A 46 10.48 -1.18 -2.52
CA ASN A 46 11.04 -1.34 -3.85
C ASN A 46 10.02 -1.79 -4.89
N VAL A 47 8.74 -1.79 -4.52
CA VAL A 47 7.69 -2.29 -5.40
C VAL A 47 6.74 -1.14 -5.74
N GLU A 48 6.47 -0.99 -7.03
CA GLU A 48 5.40 -0.08 -7.45
C GLU A 48 4.07 -0.67 -7.03
N VAL A 49 3.14 0.16 -6.55
CA VAL A 49 1.84 -0.29 -6.07
C VAL A 49 0.76 0.54 -6.73
N TRP A 50 -0.25 -0.13 -7.25
CA TRP A 50 -1.43 0.49 -7.84
C TRP A 50 -2.65 0.20 -6.99
N ALA A 51 -3.51 1.19 -6.80
CA ALA A 51 -4.86 0.96 -6.33
C ALA A 51 -5.76 0.73 -7.53
N PHE A 52 -6.77 -0.11 -7.36
CA PHE A 52 -7.78 -0.34 -8.38
C PHE A 52 -9.13 -0.52 -7.68
N GLY A 53 -10.19 -0.76 -8.45
CA GLY A 53 -11.52 -0.93 -7.88
C GLY A 53 -12.17 0.37 -7.44
N SER A 54 -13.15 0.28 -6.55
CA SER A 54 -14.03 1.40 -6.24
C SER A 54 -13.32 2.60 -5.64
N ARG A 55 -12.31 2.38 -4.79
CA ARG A 55 -11.60 3.50 -4.18
C ARG A 55 -10.70 4.22 -5.17
N ALA A 56 -10.16 3.51 -6.14
CA ALA A 56 -9.40 4.13 -7.24
C ALA A 56 -10.32 4.94 -8.15
N LYS A 57 -11.54 4.46 -8.38
CA LYS A 57 -12.52 5.12 -9.24
C LYS A 57 -13.32 6.20 -8.52
N ARG A 58 -13.14 6.36 -7.23
CA ARG A 58 -13.86 7.30 -6.37
C ARG A 58 -15.36 7.03 -6.35
N THR A 59 -15.71 5.75 -6.37
CA THR A 59 -17.11 5.30 -6.26
C THR A 59 -17.32 4.45 -5.00
N ALA A 60 -16.39 4.54 -4.04
CA ALA A 60 -16.42 3.71 -2.86
C ALA A 60 -17.54 4.13 -1.91
N LYS A 61 -18.05 3.14 -1.19
CA LYS A 61 -18.89 3.35 -0.01
C LYS A 61 -17.99 3.35 1.22
N PRO A 62 -18.49 3.81 2.38
CA PRO A 62 -17.65 3.91 3.58
C PRO A 62 -16.92 2.61 3.96
N TYR A 63 -17.56 1.47 3.69
CA TYR A 63 -16.98 0.17 4.07
C TYR A 63 -16.39 -0.60 2.89
N SER A 64 -16.24 0.03 1.74
CA SER A 64 -15.61 -0.63 0.59
C SER A 64 -14.17 -1.01 0.91
N ASP A 65 -13.74 -2.17 0.40
CA ASP A 65 -12.37 -2.61 0.54
C ASP A 65 -11.43 -1.69 -0.27
N LEU A 66 -10.20 -1.58 0.17
CA LEU A 66 -9.15 -0.98 -0.62
C LEU A 66 -8.42 -2.10 -1.37
N ASP A 67 -8.41 -2.03 -2.68
CA ASP A 67 -7.78 -3.03 -3.53
C ASP A 67 -6.43 -2.52 -4.03
N LEU A 68 -5.36 -3.23 -3.70
CA LEU A 68 -3.99 -2.87 -4.08
C LEU A 68 -3.35 -3.99 -4.88
N ALA A 69 -2.61 -3.60 -5.92
CA ALA A 69 -1.83 -4.53 -6.72
C ALA A 69 -0.35 -4.19 -6.54
N LEU A 70 0.42 -5.16 -6.08
CA LEU A 70 1.88 -5.04 -6.02
C LEU A 70 2.42 -5.40 -7.40
N ILE A 71 3.07 -4.45 -8.04
CA ILE A 71 3.51 -4.60 -9.44
C ILE A 71 4.88 -5.27 -9.44
N THR A 72 4.83 -6.59 -9.39
CA THR A 72 5.99 -7.45 -9.29
C THR A 72 6.34 -8.05 -10.65
N ARG A 73 7.61 -8.38 -10.84
CA ARG A 73 8.05 -9.10 -12.04
C ARG A 73 7.99 -10.60 -11.85
N GLN A 74 8.19 -11.05 -10.61
CA GLN A 74 8.10 -12.45 -10.24
C GLN A 74 7.19 -12.58 -9.03
N PRO A 75 6.50 -13.71 -8.88
CA PRO A 75 5.60 -13.89 -7.75
C PRO A 75 6.33 -13.73 -6.42
N LEU A 76 5.69 -13.05 -5.50
CA LEU A 76 6.16 -13.00 -4.12
C LEU A 76 6.01 -14.38 -3.49
N SER A 77 6.84 -14.67 -2.50
CA SER A 77 6.65 -15.88 -1.70
C SER A 77 5.36 -15.76 -0.90
N LEU A 78 4.81 -16.91 -0.51
CA LEU A 78 3.63 -16.92 0.36
C LEU A 78 3.89 -16.18 1.66
N GLU A 79 5.11 -16.29 2.17
CA GLU A 79 5.49 -15.62 3.42
C GLU A 79 5.49 -14.10 3.26
N GLN A 80 6.02 -13.61 2.16
CA GLN A 80 6.05 -12.16 1.90
C GLN A 80 4.64 -11.61 1.73
N LEU A 81 3.81 -12.31 0.97
CA LEU A 81 2.43 -11.86 0.74
C LEU A 81 1.63 -11.91 2.05
N ALA A 82 1.81 -12.96 2.84
CA ALA A 82 1.15 -13.09 4.14
C ALA A 82 1.59 -11.97 5.09
N ALA A 83 2.87 -11.62 5.07
CA ALA A 83 3.40 -10.58 5.97
C ALA A 83 2.74 -9.24 5.70
N ILE A 84 2.62 -8.84 4.44
CA ILE A 84 1.99 -7.55 4.13
C ILE A 84 0.48 -7.59 4.41
N THR A 85 -0.17 -8.69 4.08
CA THR A 85 -1.59 -8.87 4.36
C THR A 85 -1.88 -8.78 5.85
N ASP A 86 -1.06 -9.45 6.67
CA ASP A 86 -1.18 -9.41 8.12
C ASP A 86 -0.93 -8.02 8.68
N THR A 87 0.05 -7.31 8.14
CA THR A 87 0.34 -5.97 8.61
C THR A 87 -0.86 -5.05 8.42
N PHE A 88 -1.50 -5.15 7.26
CA PHE A 88 -2.74 -4.38 7.04
C PHE A 88 -3.86 -4.85 7.96
N ALA A 89 -4.03 -6.15 8.12
CA ALA A 89 -5.13 -6.70 8.91
C ALA A 89 -5.03 -6.34 10.38
N THR A 90 -3.82 -6.20 10.93
CA THR A 90 -3.59 -5.87 12.33
C THR A 90 -3.38 -4.37 12.56
N SER A 91 -3.45 -3.57 11.51
CA SER A 91 -3.33 -2.11 11.62
C SER A 91 -4.63 -1.51 12.17
N ASP A 92 -4.58 -0.19 12.42
CA ASP A 92 -5.75 0.55 12.90
C ASP A 92 -6.68 0.99 11.76
N LEU A 93 -6.43 0.52 10.54
CA LEU A 93 -7.28 0.90 9.40
C LEU A 93 -8.69 0.35 9.60
N PRO A 94 -9.73 1.20 9.44
CA PRO A 94 -11.11 0.76 9.61
C PRO A 94 -11.67 0.00 8.42
N ILE A 95 -10.90 -0.12 7.34
CA ILE A 95 -11.32 -0.80 6.12
C ILE A 95 -10.39 -1.96 5.84
N ARG A 96 -10.92 -2.96 5.16
CA ARG A 96 -10.13 -4.10 4.74
C ARG A 96 -9.28 -3.73 3.54
N VAL A 97 -8.04 -4.21 3.51
CA VAL A 97 -7.13 -4.03 2.39
C VAL A 97 -6.88 -5.38 1.73
N ASP A 98 -7.24 -5.49 0.46
CA ASP A 98 -6.97 -6.68 -0.34
C ASP A 98 -5.74 -6.42 -1.18
N VAL A 99 -4.75 -7.29 -1.07
CA VAL A 99 -3.49 -7.15 -1.78
C VAL A 99 -3.34 -8.30 -2.76
N VAL A 100 -3.11 -7.96 -4.02
CA VAL A 100 -2.83 -8.97 -5.05
C VAL A 100 -1.41 -8.78 -5.58
N ASP A 101 -0.82 -9.89 -6.01
CA ASP A 101 0.52 -9.93 -6.58
C ASP A 101 0.37 -9.98 -8.09
N TRP A 102 0.79 -8.91 -8.77
CA TRP A 102 0.63 -8.76 -10.22
C TRP A 102 1.18 -9.99 -10.98
N ALA A 103 2.35 -10.46 -10.59
CA ALA A 103 2.98 -11.57 -11.29
C ALA A 103 2.16 -12.85 -11.23
N SER A 104 1.28 -12.99 -10.23
CA SER A 104 0.43 -14.16 -10.04
C SER A 104 -0.98 -13.98 -10.58
N THR A 105 -1.30 -12.82 -11.15
CA THR A 105 -2.66 -12.56 -11.65
C THR A 105 -2.81 -12.95 -13.12
N SER A 106 -4.04 -13.30 -13.49
CA SER A 106 -4.36 -13.65 -14.87
C SER A 106 -4.30 -12.43 -15.79
N ALA A 107 -4.14 -12.68 -17.08
CA ALA A 107 -4.12 -11.60 -18.07
C ALA A 107 -5.43 -10.80 -18.07
N VAL A 108 -6.56 -11.48 -17.88
CA VAL A 108 -7.85 -10.81 -17.84
C VAL A 108 -7.94 -9.87 -16.63
N PHE A 109 -7.52 -10.36 -15.46
CA PHE A 109 -7.58 -9.54 -14.25
C PHE A 109 -6.58 -8.38 -14.31
N ARG A 110 -5.41 -8.61 -14.93
CA ARG A 110 -4.43 -7.53 -15.13
C ARG A 110 -5.01 -6.39 -15.97
N LYS A 111 -5.82 -6.69 -16.98
CA LYS A 111 -6.45 -5.65 -17.78
C LYS A 111 -7.43 -4.81 -16.95
N LEU A 112 -8.17 -5.46 -16.07
CA LEU A 112 -9.08 -4.75 -15.18
C LEU A 112 -8.32 -3.83 -14.25
N ILE A 113 -7.26 -4.35 -13.62
CA ILE A 113 -6.42 -3.57 -12.72
C ILE A 113 -5.83 -2.36 -13.44
N ALA A 114 -5.26 -2.59 -14.63
CA ALA A 114 -4.61 -1.53 -15.40
C ALA A 114 -5.61 -0.45 -15.84
N HIS A 115 -6.85 -0.85 -16.13
CA HIS A 115 -7.89 0.10 -16.54
C HIS A 115 -8.23 1.07 -15.41
N ASP A 116 -8.33 0.56 -14.18
CA ASP A 116 -8.75 1.35 -13.03
C ASP A 116 -7.59 2.02 -12.30
N ARG A 117 -6.37 1.69 -12.63
CA ARG A 117 -5.20 1.96 -11.79
C ARG A 117 -5.01 3.41 -11.43
N VAL A 118 -4.62 3.60 -10.17
CA VAL A 118 -4.03 4.83 -9.68
C VAL A 118 -2.74 4.44 -8.98
N VAL A 119 -1.62 5.03 -9.38
CA VAL A 119 -0.33 4.73 -8.75
C VAL A 119 -0.32 5.32 -7.37
N VAL A 120 -0.14 4.48 -6.36
CA VAL A 120 -0.10 4.91 -4.96
C VAL A 120 1.30 4.86 -4.37
N GLN A 121 2.20 4.13 -4.99
CA GLN A 121 3.62 4.11 -4.61
C GLN A 121 4.45 3.82 -5.84
N THR A 122 5.54 4.55 -6.00
CA THR A 122 6.56 4.23 -7.00
C THR A 122 7.69 3.47 -6.31
N ALA A 123 8.39 2.63 -7.07
CA ALA A 123 9.52 1.90 -6.50
C ALA A 123 10.63 2.86 -6.12
N VAL A 124 11.29 2.59 -4.98
CA VAL A 124 12.45 3.38 -4.56
C VAL A 124 13.61 3.02 -5.49
N ALA A 125 14.24 4.04 -6.07
CA ALA A 125 15.43 3.83 -6.90
C ALA A 125 16.62 3.48 -6.02
N LEU A 126 17.39 2.49 -6.45
CA LEU A 126 18.59 2.07 -5.72
C LEU A 126 19.85 2.53 -6.43
#